data_489af3e086c67bb280d391f27dd5cf47
#
_entry.id   489af3e086c67bb280d391f27dd5cf47
#
_cell.length_a   1.000
_cell.length_b   1.000
_cell.length_c   1.000
_cell.angle_alpha   90.00
_cell.angle_beta   90.00
_cell.angle_gamma   90.00
#
_symmetry.space_group_name_H-M   'P 1'
#
loop_
_entity.id
_entity.type
_entity.pdbx_description
1 polymer ?
#
loop_
_entity_poly.entity_id
_entity_poly.type
_entity_poly.pdbx_seq_one_letter_code
_entity_poly.pdbx_strand_id
1 'polypeptide(L)'
;MKGEAKLNRLLLDLLRGGGYILYTRHGEANIGEDQPNLNYWYCSTQRNLSEMGRRQAVYYGEILRYLRIPISYPIISSLFCRTIETAQLAFGRSSVLVDPFWFDIYKLSEDLSIVEQARILNSLRARLEIRPPQGSNKLIIAHSFPSGSGLGEIPNMGTVVIRPLGQGNGYEIVDRLSLEELAGLLR
;
A
#
# COMPACT_ATOMS: atom_id res chain seq x y z
N MET A 1 -0.13 -22.02 -17.08
CA MET A 1 1.34 -21.85 -17.26
C MET A 1 1.74 -20.89 -18.39
N LYS A 2 1.58 -21.18 -19.71
CA LYS A 2 2.04 -20.21 -20.75
C LYS A 2 1.26 -18.89 -20.78
N GLY A 3 -0.04 -18.90 -20.50
CA GLY A 3 -0.88 -17.69 -20.48
C GLY A 3 -0.58 -16.80 -19.27
N GLU A 4 -0.39 -17.37 -18.11
CA GLU A 4 -0.08 -16.73 -16.85
C GLU A 4 1.30 -16.04 -16.87
N ALA A 5 2.33 -16.74 -17.35
CA ALA A 5 3.65 -16.16 -17.54
C ALA A 5 3.64 -14.97 -18.53
N LYS A 6 2.78 -15.01 -19.57
CA LYS A 6 2.62 -13.88 -20.49
C LYS A 6 1.93 -12.69 -19.82
N LEU A 7 0.93 -12.93 -18.97
CA LEU A 7 0.23 -11.89 -18.22
C LEU A 7 1.15 -11.22 -17.20
N ASN A 8 1.91 -12.02 -16.44
CA ASN A 8 2.90 -11.54 -15.47
C ASN A 8 3.95 -10.64 -16.14
N ARG A 9 4.45 -11.05 -17.30
CA ARG A 9 5.41 -10.26 -18.06
C ARG A 9 4.83 -8.93 -18.55
N LEU A 10 3.59 -8.95 -19.04
CA LEU A 10 2.91 -7.72 -19.45
C LEU A 10 2.73 -6.76 -18.30
N LEU A 11 2.28 -7.25 -17.13
CA LEU A 11 2.13 -6.43 -15.93
C LEU A 11 3.48 -5.83 -15.48
N LEU A 12 4.55 -6.64 -15.50
CA LEU A 12 5.88 -6.16 -15.14
C LEU A 12 6.36 -5.05 -16.10
N ASP A 13 6.15 -5.20 -17.39
CA ASP A 13 6.52 -4.19 -18.39
C ASP A 13 5.72 -2.88 -18.19
N LEU A 14 4.43 -2.99 -17.85
CA LEU A 14 3.60 -1.83 -17.48
C LEU A 14 4.16 -1.13 -16.23
N LEU A 15 4.46 -1.87 -15.17
CA LEU A 15 5.01 -1.32 -13.93
C LEU A 15 6.38 -0.66 -14.13
N ARG A 16 7.21 -1.20 -15.02
CA ARG A 16 8.50 -0.59 -15.41
C ARG A 16 8.33 0.71 -16.19
N GLY A 17 7.26 0.83 -16.96
CA GLY A 17 6.91 2.08 -17.64
C GLY A 17 6.46 3.19 -16.71
N GLY A 18 6.05 2.87 -15.50
CA GLY A 18 5.51 3.81 -14.52
C GLY A 18 4.08 4.27 -14.81
N GLY A 19 3.58 5.21 -14.00
CA GLY A 19 2.24 5.76 -14.16
C GLY A 19 1.19 5.12 -13.27
N TYR A 20 1.57 4.19 -12.38
CA TYR A 20 0.68 3.47 -11.47
C TYR A 20 0.85 3.94 -10.03
N ILE A 21 -0.18 3.68 -9.22
CA ILE A 21 -0.11 3.73 -7.76
C ILE A 21 -0.06 2.30 -7.27
N LEU A 22 0.95 1.99 -6.46
CA LEU A 22 1.08 0.74 -5.72
C LEU A 22 0.57 1.00 -4.30
N TYR A 23 -0.64 0.55 -4.00
CA TYR A 23 -1.18 0.62 -2.65
C TYR A 23 -0.91 -0.68 -1.93
N THR A 24 -0.10 -0.64 -0.88
CA THR A 24 0.40 -1.84 -0.19
C THR A 24 0.00 -1.81 1.28
N ARG A 25 -0.54 -2.92 1.78
CA ARG A 25 -0.73 -3.12 3.21
C ARG A 25 0.61 -3.31 3.90
N HIS A 26 0.76 -2.78 5.12
CA HIS A 26 1.93 -3.00 5.96
C HIS A 26 2.26 -4.49 6.16
N GLY A 27 3.48 -4.81 6.57
CA GLY A 27 3.93 -6.16 6.92
C GLY A 27 3.12 -6.76 8.08
N GLU A 28 3.30 -8.06 8.32
CA GLU A 28 2.64 -8.75 9.41
C GLU A 28 2.87 -8.03 10.75
N ALA A 29 1.81 -7.85 11.51
CA ALA A 29 1.88 -7.30 12.87
C ALA A 29 1.73 -8.40 13.92
N ASN A 30 2.27 -8.17 15.12
CA ASN A 30 2.11 -9.06 16.26
C ASN A 30 0.62 -9.38 16.52
N ILE A 31 0.34 -10.53 17.09
CA ILE A 31 -1.00 -10.91 17.53
C ILE A 31 -1.44 -9.94 18.65
N GLY A 32 -2.69 -9.57 18.66
CA GLY A 32 -3.30 -8.64 19.62
C GLY A 32 -3.93 -7.43 18.95
N GLU A 33 -4.22 -6.42 19.73
CA GLU A 33 -4.90 -5.19 19.32
C GLU A 33 -4.07 -3.95 19.68
N ASP A 34 -4.38 -2.82 19.05
CA ASP A 34 -3.88 -1.53 19.47
C ASP A 34 -4.50 -1.21 20.86
N GLN A 35 -3.74 -0.58 21.76
CA GLN A 35 -4.21 -0.31 23.12
C GLN A 35 -5.36 0.71 23.14
N PRO A 36 -6.27 0.66 24.13
CA PRO A 36 -7.39 1.60 24.24
C PRO A 36 -6.94 3.08 24.34
N ASN A 37 -5.73 3.32 24.87
CA ASN A 37 -5.09 4.64 24.96
C ASN A 37 -4.17 4.91 23.77
N LEU A 38 -4.53 4.45 22.59
CA LEU A 38 -3.75 4.57 21.34
C LEU A 38 -3.20 5.99 21.16
N ASN A 39 -1.89 6.07 20.98
CA ASN A 39 -1.18 7.32 20.71
C ASN A 39 -0.19 7.11 19.55
N TYR A 40 -0.32 7.91 18.50
CA TYR A 40 0.50 7.77 17.27
C TYR A 40 1.96 8.17 17.47
N TRP A 41 2.28 8.92 18.51
CA TRP A 41 3.65 9.30 18.87
C TRP A 41 4.38 8.20 19.64
N TYR A 42 3.64 7.25 20.23
CA TYR A 42 4.20 6.19 21.07
C TYR A 42 3.88 4.80 20.50
N CYS A 43 4.86 4.21 19.82
CA CYS A 43 4.72 2.88 19.23
C CYS A 43 4.40 1.79 20.28
N SER A 44 4.72 2.02 21.56
CA SER A 44 4.39 1.10 22.66
C SER A 44 2.89 0.92 22.89
N THR A 45 2.05 1.87 22.43
CA THR A 45 0.58 1.78 22.52
C THR A 45 -0.05 1.14 21.28
N GLN A 46 0.76 0.76 20.30
CA GLN A 46 0.32 0.25 19.02
C GLN A 46 0.70 -1.21 18.86
N ARG A 47 -0.09 -1.92 18.07
CA ARG A 47 0.29 -3.23 17.55
C ARG A 47 1.37 -3.05 16.47
N ASN A 48 2.60 -3.39 16.80
CA ASN A 48 3.76 -3.22 15.95
C ASN A 48 4.02 -4.40 15.02
N LEU A 49 4.93 -4.26 14.06
CA LEU A 49 5.33 -5.36 13.18
C LEU A 49 5.88 -6.53 13.99
N SER A 50 5.55 -7.74 13.56
CA SER A 50 6.24 -8.96 13.96
C SER A 50 7.63 -9.01 13.34
N GLU A 51 8.47 -9.95 13.80
CA GLU A 51 9.76 -10.21 13.15
C GLU A 51 9.57 -10.66 11.69
N MET A 52 8.52 -11.45 11.42
CA MET A 52 8.17 -11.83 10.06
C MET A 52 7.77 -10.60 9.23
N GLY A 53 6.96 -9.70 9.79
CA GLY A 53 6.57 -8.46 9.10
C GLY A 53 7.75 -7.57 8.74
N ARG A 54 8.78 -7.49 9.59
CA ARG A 54 10.02 -6.78 9.29
C ARG A 54 10.77 -7.41 8.11
N ARG A 55 10.88 -8.74 8.09
CA ARG A 55 11.48 -9.47 6.97
C ARG A 55 10.70 -9.28 5.68
N GLN A 56 9.38 -9.35 5.74
CA GLN A 56 8.50 -9.08 4.60
C GLN A 56 8.72 -7.67 4.03
N ALA A 57 8.86 -6.66 4.90
CA ALA A 57 9.10 -5.27 4.48
C ALA A 57 10.43 -5.11 3.74
N VAL A 58 11.52 -5.67 4.28
CA VAL A 58 12.84 -5.67 3.61
C VAL A 58 12.75 -6.36 2.25
N TYR A 59 12.18 -7.56 2.23
CA TYR A 59 12.04 -8.37 1.02
C TYR A 59 11.20 -7.67 -0.06
N TYR A 60 10.13 -6.97 0.32
CA TYR A 60 9.33 -6.18 -0.59
C TYR A 60 10.15 -5.10 -1.32
N GLY A 61 10.96 -4.35 -0.58
CA GLY A 61 11.86 -3.37 -1.17
C GLY A 61 12.90 -3.99 -2.12
N GLU A 62 13.43 -5.17 -1.76
CA GLU A 62 14.35 -5.93 -2.60
C GLU A 62 13.68 -6.40 -3.90
N ILE A 63 12.44 -6.93 -3.82
CA ILE A 63 11.67 -7.34 -5.00
C ILE A 63 11.50 -6.18 -5.97
N LEU A 64 11.02 -5.02 -5.52
CA LEU A 64 10.79 -3.88 -6.41
C LEU A 64 12.09 -3.41 -7.09
N ARG A 65 13.21 -3.39 -6.37
CA ARG A 65 14.54 -3.08 -6.93
C ARG A 65 15.00 -4.14 -7.93
N TYR A 66 14.87 -5.43 -7.59
CA TYR A 66 15.24 -6.54 -8.46
C TYR A 66 14.42 -6.55 -9.75
N LEU A 67 13.11 -6.31 -9.65
CA LEU A 67 12.20 -6.18 -10.78
C LEU A 67 12.41 -4.89 -11.59
N ARG A 68 13.24 -3.96 -11.10
CA ARG A 68 13.49 -2.63 -11.70
C ARG A 68 12.21 -1.83 -11.89
N ILE A 69 11.29 -1.90 -10.93
CA ILE A 69 10.07 -1.10 -10.91
C ILE A 69 10.43 0.29 -10.35
N PRO A 70 10.32 1.36 -11.15
CA PRO A 70 10.68 2.70 -10.70
C PRO A 70 9.65 3.24 -9.72
N ILE A 71 10.11 3.68 -8.56
CA ILE A 71 9.26 4.25 -7.50
C ILE A 71 9.63 5.73 -7.30
N SER A 72 8.62 6.61 -7.29
CA SER A 72 8.80 8.02 -6.94
C SER A 72 8.89 8.21 -5.44
N TYR A 73 9.74 9.14 -5.02
CA TYR A 73 9.87 9.54 -3.62
C TYR A 73 9.15 10.87 -3.36
N PRO A 74 8.68 11.09 -2.14
CA PRO A 74 8.73 10.20 -0.97
C PRO A 74 7.72 9.03 -1.05
N ILE A 75 8.03 7.94 -0.33
CA ILE A 75 7.08 6.85 -0.07
C ILE A 75 6.04 7.37 0.92
N ILE A 76 4.78 7.23 0.59
CA ILE A 76 3.69 7.69 1.46
C ILE A 76 3.35 6.61 2.48
N SER A 77 3.22 6.99 3.75
CA SER A 77 2.83 6.10 4.84
C SER A 77 1.68 6.66 5.66
N SER A 78 0.86 5.77 6.24
CA SER A 78 -0.06 6.10 7.31
C SER A 78 0.69 6.48 8.61
N LEU A 79 -0.04 7.00 9.61
CA LEU A 79 0.50 7.44 10.91
C LEU A 79 0.98 6.30 11.82
N PHE A 80 0.55 5.06 11.58
CA PHE A 80 0.90 3.95 12.46
C PHE A 80 2.37 3.55 12.36
N CYS A 81 2.97 3.21 13.49
CA CYS A 81 4.36 2.75 13.54
C CYS A 81 4.62 1.57 12.60
N ARG A 82 3.69 0.61 12.51
CA ARG A 82 3.80 -0.54 11.60
C ARG A 82 3.84 -0.17 10.11
N THR A 83 3.14 0.89 9.70
CA THR A 83 3.18 1.36 8.31
C THR A 83 4.46 2.16 8.04
N ILE A 84 4.86 3.01 8.97
CA ILE A 84 6.09 3.79 8.88
C ILE A 84 7.31 2.85 8.87
N GLU A 85 7.38 1.89 9.81
CA GLU A 85 8.46 0.92 9.90
C GLU A 85 8.54 0.05 8.63
N THR A 86 7.40 -0.39 8.08
CA THR A 86 7.36 -1.11 6.79
C THR A 86 8.01 -0.28 5.69
N ALA A 87 7.62 0.99 5.55
CA ALA A 87 8.18 1.88 4.53
C ALA A 87 9.68 2.13 4.72
N GLN A 88 10.09 2.35 5.97
CA GLN A 88 11.49 2.61 6.33
C GLN A 88 12.41 1.41 6.09
N LEU A 89 11.96 0.20 6.42
CA LEU A 89 12.70 -1.03 6.18
C LEU A 89 12.85 -1.34 4.67
N ALA A 90 11.82 -1.04 3.90
CA ALA A 90 11.83 -1.29 2.46
C ALA A 90 12.68 -0.25 1.68
N PHE A 91 12.67 1.04 2.07
CA PHE A 91 13.21 2.15 1.25
C PHE A 91 14.13 3.12 1.99
N GLY A 92 14.37 2.93 3.28
CA GLY A 92 15.19 3.82 4.10
C GLY A 92 14.38 4.94 4.78
N ARG A 93 14.87 5.40 5.93
CA ARG A 93 14.16 6.35 6.80
C ARG A 93 13.89 7.71 6.16
N SER A 94 14.85 8.25 5.42
CA SER A 94 14.77 9.56 4.78
C SER A 94 13.82 9.61 3.59
N SER A 95 13.31 8.46 3.17
CA SER A 95 12.47 8.30 1.97
C SER A 95 10.97 8.33 2.26
N VAL A 96 10.55 8.45 3.53
CA VAL A 96 9.16 8.26 3.97
C VAL A 96 8.53 9.60 4.34
N LEU A 97 7.34 9.85 3.80
CA LEU A 97 6.45 10.96 4.18
C LEU A 97 5.17 10.39 4.79
N VAL A 98 4.87 10.80 6.02
CA VAL A 98 3.63 10.43 6.70
C VAL A 98 2.51 11.37 6.25
N ASP A 99 1.43 10.78 5.70
CA ASP A 99 0.20 11.51 5.35
C ASP A 99 -0.93 11.05 6.27
N PRO A 100 -1.46 11.93 7.14
CA PRO A 100 -2.50 11.60 8.11
C PRO A 100 -3.79 11.03 7.50
N PHE A 101 -4.09 11.35 6.23
CA PHE A 101 -5.27 10.80 5.56
C PHE A 101 -5.32 9.27 5.60
N TRP A 102 -4.18 8.59 5.45
CA TRP A 102 -4.15 7.13 5.38
C TRP A 102 -4.49 6.45 6.71
N PHE A 103 -4.58 7.22 7.79
CA PHE A 103 -5.19 6.78 9.04
C PHE A 103 -6.72 6.63 8.93
N ASP A 104 -7.39 7.50 8.18
CA ASP A 104 -8.84 7.41 8.00
C ASP A 104 -9.25 6.07 7.34
N ILE A 105 -8.37 5.43 6.57
CA ILE A 105 -8.61 4.09 6.02
C ILE A 105 -8.71 3.04 7.13
N TYR A 106 -7.91 3.14 8.18
CA TYR A 106 -8.01 2.24 9.34
C TYR A 106 -9.37 2.39 10.03
N LYS A 107 -9.88 3.61 10.16
CA LYS A 107 -11.19 3.87 10.76
C LYS A 107 -12.37 3.25 10.01
N LEU A 108 -12.23 2.93 8.72
CA LEU A 108 -13.30 2.23 7.98
C LEU A 108 -13.65 0.86 8.57
N SER A 109 -12.78 0.30 9.42
CA SER A 109 -13.03 -0.94 10.17
C SER A 109 -13.80 -0.70 11.50
N GLU A 110 -14.04 0.57 11.86
CA GLU A 110 -14.79 0.97 13.04
C GLU A 110 -16.26 1.23 12.68
N ASP A 111 -17.09 1.42 13.68
CA ASP A 111 -18.52 1.77 13.49
C ASP A 111 -18.66 3.27 13.16
N LEU A 112 -18.49 3.60 11.89
CA LEU A 112 -18.63 4.96 11.36
C LEU A 112 -20.02 5.23 10.81
N SER A 113 -20.46 6.48 10.91
CA SER A 113 -21.65 6.93 10.19
C SER A 113 -21.48 6.80 8.67
N ILE A 114 -22.59 6.61 7.95
CA ILE A 114 -22.59 6.54 6.47
C ILE A 114 -21.96 7.80 5.85
N VAL A 115 -22.17 8.96 6.47
CA VAL A 115 -21.61 10.23 6.00
C VAL A 115 -20.09 10.26 6.12
N GLU A 116 -19.53 9.76 7.23
CA GLU A 116 -18.08 9.70 7.44
C GLU A 116 -17.43 8.66 6.52
N GLN A 117 -18.05 7.49 6.36
CA GLN A 117 -17.57 6.49 5.40
C GLN A 117 -17.52 7.08 3.99
N ALA A 118 -18.59 7.74 3.54
CA ALA A 118 -18.65 8.38 2.23
C ALA A 118 -17.59 9.48 2.08
N ARG A 119 -17.33 10.27 3.13
CA ARG A 119 -16.28 11.31 3.14
C ARG A 119 -14.89 10.68 2.94
N ILE A 120 -14.59 9.61 3.65
CA ILE A 120 -13.30 8.90 3.55
C ILE A 120 -13.14 8.31 2.15
N LEU A 121 -14.16 7.62 1.64
CA LEU A 121 -14.11 6.97 0.33
C LEU A 121 -14.00 7.98 -0.83
N ASN A 122 -14.67 9.12 -0.75
CA ASN A 122 -14.52 10.21 -1.72
C ASN A 122 -13.11 10.81 -1.67
N SER A 123 -12.56 10.99 -0.48
CA SER A 123 -11.18 11.48 -0.30
C SER A 123 -10.14 10.47 -0.80
N LEU A 124 -10.39 9.17 -0.61
CA LEU A 124 -9.58 8.09 -1.18
C LEU A 124 -9.58 8.16 -2.71
N ARG A 125 -10.77 8.24 -3.31
CA ARG A 125 -10.93 8.34 -4.76
C ARG A 125 -10.14 9.52 -5.31
N ALA A 126 -10.30 10.71 -4.74
CA ALA A 126 -9.61 11.91 -5.19
C ALA A 126 -8.07 11.76 -5.14
N ARG A 127 -7.52 11.01 -4.18
CA ARG A 127 -6.08 10.74 -4.09
C ARG A 127 -5.59 9.71 -5.11
N LEU A 128 -6.41 8.70 -5.39
CA LEU A 128 -6.07 7.64 -6.33
C LEU A 128 -6.25 8.04 -7.81
N GLU A 129 -6.90 9.17 -8.07
CA GLU A 129 -7.02 9.77 -9.41
C GLU A 129 -5.75 10.53 -9.85
N ILE A 130 -4.86 10.87 -8.89
CA ILE A 130 -3.69 11.70 -9.16
C ILE A 130 -2.57 10.84 -9.76
N ARG A 131 -2.20 11.15 -11.01
CA ARG A 131 -1.10 10.46 -11.69
C ARG A 131 0.24 10.72 -11.00
N PRO A 132 1.07 9.70 -10.82
CA PRO A 132 2.44 9.87 -10.35
C PRO A 132 3.29 10.61 -11.40
N PRO A 133 4.49 11.06 -11.04
CA PRO A 133 5.43 11.62 -12.01
C PRO A 133 5.72 10.64 -13.16
N GLN A 134 5.91 11.17 -14.37
CA GLN A 134 6.16 10.36 -15.56
C GLN A 134 7.36 9.41 -15.35
N GLY A 135 7.23 8.18 -15.82
CA GLY A 135 8.27 7.16 -15.72
C GLY A 135 8.49 6.59 -14.32
N SER A 136 7.59 6.87 -13.37
CA SER A 136 7.66 6.32 -12.02
C SER A 136 6.29 5.90 -11.50
N ASN A 137 6.27 5.07 -10.45
CA ASN A 137 5.06 4.68 -9.74
C ASN A 137 5.06 5.32 -8.36
N LYS A 138 3.88 5.70 -7.87
CA LYS A 138 3.70 6.17 -6.49
C LYS A 138 3.49 4.96 -5.60
N LEU A 139 4.18 4.90 -4.47
CA LEU A 139 3.97 3.87 -3.46
C LEU A 139 3.32 4.44 -2.21
N ILE A 140 2.26 3.77 -1.75
CA ILE A 140 1.52 4.09 -0.54
C ILE A 140 1.51 2.84 0.35
N ILE A 141 1.98 2.95 1.58
CA ILE A 141 1.97 1.86 2.56
C ILE A 141 0.98 2.23 3.68
N ALA A 142 -0.10 1.48 3.78
CA ALA A 142 -1.18 1.76 4.71
C ALA A 142 -1.87 0.48 5.21
N HIS A 143 -3.19 0.45 5.25
CA HIS A 143 -4.00 -0.60 5.89
C HIS A 143 -4.86 -1.34 4.86
N SER A 144 -5.36 -2.52 5.23
CA SER A 144 -6.43 -3.21 4.51
C SER A 144 -7.75 -2.45 4.65
N PHE A 145 -8.68 -2.71 3.77
CA PHE A 145 -10.05 -2.21 3.85
C PHE A 145 -10.98 -3.30 4.35
N PRO A 146 -12.15 -2.95 4.88
CA PRO A 146 -13.22 -3.90 5.08
C PRO A 146 -13.65 -4.56 3.76
N SER A 147 -14.19 -5.76 3.85
CA SER A 147 -14.75 -6.46 2.69
C SER A 147 -15.82 -5.60 2.01
N GLY A 148 -15.76 -5.50 0.68
CA GLY A 148 -16.70 -4.71 -0.12
C GLY A 148 -16.56 -3.19 -0.02
N SER A 149 -15.54 -2.65 0.65
CA SER A 149 -15.29 -1.22 0.78
C SER A 149 -13.93 -0.81 0.19
N GLY A 150 -13.85 0.37 -0.39
CA GLY A 150 -12.62 0.94 -0.91
C GLY A 150 -11.85 0.02 -1.85
N LEU A 151 -10.61 -0.31 -1.50
CA LEU A 151 -9.80 -1.27 -2.26
C LEU A 151 -10.01 -2.73 -1.81
N GLY A 152 -10.91 -2.99 -0.85
CA GLY A 152 -11.18 -4.33 -0.34
C GLY A 152 -10.07 -4.88 0.56
N GLU A 153 -10.20 -6.16 0.93
CA GLU A 153 -9.23 -6.84 1.78
C GLU A 153 -7.90 -7.01 1.05
N ILE A 154 -6.81 -6.75 1.77
CA ILE A 154 -5.43 -6.83 1.25
C ILE A 154 -4.61 -7.66 2.25
N PRO A 155 -3.95 -8.75 1.85
CA PRO A 155 -3.09 -9.53 2.73
C PRO A 155 -1.85 -8.72 3.16
N ASN A 156 -1.12 -9.19 4.16
CA ASN A 156 0.12 -8.56 4.60
C ASN A 156 1.10 -8.43 3.42
N MET A 157 1.62 -7.22 3.20
CA MET A 157 2.44 -6.85 2.03
C MET A 157 1.77 -7.09 0.67
N GLY A 158 0.47 -7.39 0.64
CA GLY A 158 -0.29 -7.41 -0.61
C GLY A 158 -0.35 -6.02 -1.23
N THR A 159 -0.30 -5.97 -2.55
CA THR A 159 -0.25 -4.73 -3.33
C THR A 159 -1.40 -4.68 -4.33
N VAL A 160 -2.18 -3.61 -4.28
CA VAL A 160 -3.17 -3.27 -5.31
C VAL A 160 -2.52 -2.33 -6.30
N VAL A 161 -2.46 -2.76 -7.57
CA VAL A 161 -1.95 -1.97 -8.69
C VAL A 161 -3.07 -1.13 -9.25
N ILE A 162 -2.92 0.18 -9.21
CA ILE A 162 -3.96 1.13 -9.57
C ILE A 162 -3.47 2.01 -10.72
N ARG A 163 -4.32 2.18 -11.74
CA ARG A 163 -4.11 3.13 -12.82
C ARG A 163 -4.94 4.39 -12.59
N PRO A 164 -4.33 5.54 -12.23
CA PRO A 164 -5.01 6.82 -12.14
C PRO A 164 -5.46 7.28 -13.52
N LEU A 165 -6.71 7.73 -13.65
CA LEU A 165 -7.23 8.25 -14.92
C LEU A 165 -7.10 9.79 -15.02
N GLY A 166 -6.65 10.43 -13.95
CA GLY A 166 -6.55 11.89 -13.82
C GLY A 166 -7.68 12.46 -12.97
N GLN A 167 -7.47 13.64 -12.43
CA GLN A 167 -8.38 14.28 -11.50
C GLN A 167 -9.81 14.37 -12.07
N GLY A 168 -10.79 13.91 -11.31
CA GLY A 168 -12.21 13.85 -11.68
C GLY A 168 -12.61 12.67 -12.55
N ASN A 169 -11.63 11.87 -13.06
CA ASN A 169 -11.91 10.74 -13.96
C ASN A 169 -11.86 9.37 -13.27
N GLY A 170 -11.54 9.33 -11.99
CA GLY A 170 -11.45 8.09 -11.24
C GLY A 170 -10.13 7.34 -11.45
N TYR A 171 -10.18 6.06 -11.14
CA TYR A 171 -9.04 5.14 -11.27
C TYR A 171 -9.54 3.73 -11.62
N GLU A 172 -8.64 2.89 -12.08
CA GLU A 172 -8.90 1.47 -12.34
C GLU A 172 -7.96 0.60 -11.49
N ILE A 173 -8.49 -0.49 -10.95
CA ILE A 173 -7.67 -1.54 -10.36
C ILE A 173 -7.20 -2.44 -11.50
N VAL A 174 -5.89 -2.46 -11.73
CA VAL A 174 -5.26 -3.24 -12.80
C VAL A 174 -5.01 -4.66 -12.32
N ASP A 175 -4.52 -4.80 -11.08
CA ASP A 175 -4.23 -6.11 -10.50
C ASP A 175 -4.17 -6.05 -8.95
N ARG A 176 -4.16 -7.24 -8.34
CA ARG A 176 -3.99 -7.45 -6.90
C ARG A 176 -2.97 -8.56 -6.71
N LEU A 177 -1.86 -8.23 -6.11
CA LEU A 177 -0.73 -9.13 -5.94
C LEU A 177 -0.48 -9.38 -4.45
N SER A 178 -0.39 -10.63 -4.05
CA SER A 178 0.28 -11.01 -2.82
C SER A 178 1.79 -10.72 -2.93
N LEU A 179 2.50 -10.79 -1.81
CA LEU A 179 3.97 -10.66 -1.81
C LEU A 179 4.64 -11.72 -2.70
N GLU A 180 4.10 -12.94 -2.69
CA GLU A 180 4.62 -14.07 -3.48
C GLU A 180 4.38 -13.88 -4.98
N GLU A 181 3.17 -13.44 -5.36
CA GLU A 181 2.84 -13.15 -6.76
C GLU A 181 3.69 -12.01 -7.32
N LEU A 182 3.91 -10.95 -6.52
CA LEU A 182 4.81 -9.86 -6.90
C LEU A 182 6.24 -10.36 -7.13
N ALA A 183 6.75 -11.21 -6.24
CA ALA A 183 8.07 -11.84 -6.40
C ALA A 183 8.14 -12.78 -7.61
N GLY A 184 7.01 -13.34 -8.02
CA GLY A 184 6.88 -14.26 -9.15
C GLY A 184 6.78 -13.61 -10.53
N LEU A 185 6.69 -12.28 -10.64
CA LEU A 185 6.47 -11.61 -11.95
C LEU A 185 7.57 -11.84 -13.01
N LEU A 186 8.73 -12.32 -12.62
CA LEU A 186 9.82 -12.68 -13.55
C LEU A 186 9.88 -14.17 -13.89
N ARG A 187 9.04 -15.01 -13.27
CA ARG A 187 9.07 -16.47 -13.44
C ARG A 187 8.21 -16.96 -14.61
#